data_01b2270d6a74b807e8a80e6e8f063412
#
_entry.id   01b2270d6a74b807e8a80e6e8f063412
#
_cell.length_a   1.000
_cell.length_b   1.000
_cell.length_c   1.000
_cell.angle_alpha   90.00
_cell.angle_beta   90.00
_cell.angle_gamma   90.00
#
_symmetry.space_group_name_H-M   'P 1'
#
loop_
_entity.id
_entity.type
_entity.pdbx_description
1 polymer ?
#
loop_
_entity_poly.entity_id
_entity_poly.type
_entity_poly.pdbx_seq_one_letter_code
_entity_poly.pdbx_strand_id
1 'polypeptide(L)'
;IEANKKIFFGDLSLKLPIDFKKDNFAGLEKLFRDVKGEPYSITVIEKILDEIDLITITEQFESVKANVIEELISDKINLIFQIEDTEKLFVEKINIFGNNITNENVIRNQLLLDEGDPYNQILSKRSINNIKGLNFFKSVKSEILEGSNPETRVLNIEVEEKATGEISAGAGVGTSGGTIMFGVKENNYLGKGLAVEADGTLTAESFKGLFSVTNPNYKNSDKSVFANIQAIEIDQLSAYGYKTNKTGFGLGTKFEYLKDLNLGISTTSFFEKIETDSTASSRQKKQAGNYWDTFVKLNLDYDTRNQKFKTTDGYRSNYDMNIPVISDTNTLTTSYNYRIFSELYENNVSSFSLFLQTANSLSGDDIKLSERLIVPSRRLRGFERGKVGPKDGNDYIGGNHVTAINFSSTLPQLFPNAQNLDISLFLDAANIWGVDYDSSIDDAGK
;
A
#
# COMPACT_ATOMS: atom_id res chain seq x y z
N ILE A 1 37.99 13.84 12.38
CA ILE A 1 37.19 13.50 11.19
C ILE A 1 37.30 14.68 10.27
N GLU A 2 38.16 14.60 9.25
CA GLU A 2 38.19 15.61 8.19
C GLU A 2 36.87 15.49 7.41
N ALA A 3 36.13 16.58 7.34
CA ALA A 3 34.91 16.66 6.53
C ALA A 3 35.32 16.49 5.07
N ASN A 4 35.02 15.33 4.46
CA ASN A 4 35.22 15.12 3.04
C ASN A 4 34.47 16.18 2.26
N LYS A 5 35.10 16.73 1.22
CA LYS A 5 34.46 17.68 0.32
C LYS A 5 33.18 17.06 -0.24
N LYS A 6 32.07 17.77 -0.19
CA LYS A 6 30.84 17.36 -0.87
C LYS A 6 31.12 17.28 -2.37
N ILE A 7 30.78 16.18 -2.97
CA ILE A 7 30.89 15.93 -4.42
C ILE A 7 29.51 16.13 -5.02
N PHE A 8 29.42 16.71 -6.20
CA PHE A 8 28.17 17.00 -6.89
C PHE A 8 28.15 16.32 -8.26
N PHE A 9 26.95 16.11 -8.80
CA PHE A 9 26.79 15.64 -10.17
C PHE A 9 27.22 16.74 -11.14
N GLY A 10 28.10 16.39 -12.06
CA GLY A 10 28.53 17.21 -13.20
C GLY A 10 27.61 17.05 -14.39
N ASP A 11 28.20 16.85 -15.59
CA ASP A 11 27.46 16.57 -16.80
C ASP A 11 27.08 15.09 -16.87
N LEU A 12 25.81 14.83 -17.20
CA LEU A 12 25.29 13.48 -17.44
C LEU A 12 25.01 13.34 -18.93
N SER A 13 25.47 12.25 -19.53
CA SER A 13 25.31 11.99 -20.95
C SER A 13 24.98 10.52 -21.21
N LEU A 14 24.30 10.28 -22.34
CA LEU A 14 23.93 8.95 -22.82
C LEU A 14 24.66 8.65 -24.11
N LYS A 15 25.35 7.52 -24.17
CA LYS A 15 26.00 7.00 -25.36
C LYS A 15 25.25 5.77 -25.84
N LEU A 16 24.74 5.82 -27.07
CA LEU A 16 23.92 4.78 -27.69
C LEU A 16 24.66 4.10 -28.84
N PRO A 17 24.39 2.83 -29.12
CA PRO A 17 24.74 2.19 -30.38
C PRO A 17 24.13 2.91 -31.60
N ILE A 18 24.71 2.73 -32.78
CA ILE A 18 24.34 3.46 -34.01
C ILE A 18 22.86 3.22 -34.40
N ASP A 19 22.36 2.02 -34.14
CA ASP A 19 21.02 1.59 -34.56
C ASP A 19 19.89 2.02 -33.57
N PHE A 20 20.24 2.66 -32.45
CA PHE A 20 19.28 3.09 -31.42
C PHE A 20 18.78 4.51 -31.66
N LYS A 21 17.46 4.68 -31.66
CA LYS A 21 16.85 6.01 -31.82
C LYS A 21 16.94 6.80 -30.52
N LYS A 22 17.59 7.95 -30.61
CA LYS A 22 17.75 8.84 -29.44
C LYS A 22 16.42 9.30 -28.83
N ASP A 23 15.38 9.42 -29.65
CA ASP A 23 14.05 9.86 -29.23
C ASP A 23 13.41 8.92 -28.19
N ASN A 24 13.72 7.63 -28.22
CA ASN A 24 13.22 6.66 -27.25
C ASN A 24 13.72 6.96 -25.81
N PHE A 25 14.84 7.66 -25.71
CA PHE A 25 15.49 8.03 -24.44
C PHE A 25 15.28 9.49 -24.05
N ALA A 26 14.36 10.22 -24.72
CA ALA A 26 14.13 11.65 -24.46
C ALA A 26 13.74 11.94 -22.99
N GLY A 27 13.07 11.00 -22.31
CA GLY A 27 12.75 11.10 -20.89
C GLY A 27 13.97 11.23 -19.98
N LEU A 28 15.08 10.57 -20.33
CA LEU A 28 16.33 10.64 -19.55
C LEU A 28 17.00 12.02 -19.65
N GLU A 29 16.85 12.74 -20.75
CA GLU A 29 17.44 14.08 -20.90
C GLU A 29 16.86 15.09 -19.87
N LYS A 30 15.57 14.93 -19.53
CA LYS A 30 14.95 15.70 -18.46
C LYS A 30 15.53 15.31 -17.11
N LEU A 31 15.60 14.02 -16.82
CA LEU A 31 16.15 13.49 -15.57
C LEU A 31 17.62 13.92 -15.39
N PHE A 32 18.43 13.92 -16.45
CA PHE A 32 19.82 14.39 -16.40
C PHE A 32 19.92 15.88 -16.06
N ARG A 33 19.01 16.70 -16.59
CA ARG A 33 18.98 18.14 -16.25
C ARG A 33 18.58 18.37 -14.80
N ASP A 34 17.63 17.61 -14.31
CA ASP A 34 17.13 17.74 -12.94
C ASP A 34 18.16 17.29 -11.89
N VAL A 35 19.00 16.31 -12.24
CA VAL A 35 20.07 15.77 -11.35
C VAL A 35 21.36 16.59 -11.38
N LYS A 36 21.64 17.32 -12.47
CA LYS A 36 22.87 18.10 -12.61
C LYS A 36 22.99 19.16 -11.52
N GLY A 37 24.09 19.12 -10.77
CA GLY A 37 24.37 20.05 -9.67
C GLY A 37 23.87 19.59 -8.31
N GLU A 38 23.08 18.52 -8.23
CA GLU A 38 22.67 17.90 -6.98
C GLU A 38 23.83 17.16 -6.29
N PRO A 39 23.79 16.93 -4.97
CA PRO A 39 24.79 16.12 -4.28
C PRO A 39 24.89 14.72 -4.88
N TYR A 40 26.12 14.23 -5.08
CA TYR A 40 26.34 12.89 -5.61
C TYR A 40 25.72 11.81 -4.72
N SER A 41 24.94 10.93 -5.34
CA SER A 41 24.23 9.84 -4.69
C SER A 41 24.19 8.60 -5.56
N ILE A 42 24.65 7.47 -5.03
CA ILE A 42 24.59 6.16 -5.71
C ILE A 42 23.13 5.78 -6.02
N THR A 43 22.20 6.11 -5.11
CA THR A 43 20.76 5.83 -5.31
C THR A 43 20.19 6.58 -6.52
N VAL A 44 20.69 7.77 -6.82
CA VAL A 44 20.26 8.51 -8.03
C VAL A 44 20.79 7.83 -9.29
N ILE A 45 22.03 7.34 -9.27
CA ILE A 45 22.61 6.56 -10.38
C ILE A 45 21.80 5.29 -10.62
N GLU A 46 21.45 4.57 -9.54
CA GLU A 46 20.63 3.36 -9.63
C GLU A 46 19.25 3.68 -10.24
N LYS A 47 18.60 4.77 -9.85
CA LYS A 47 17.32 5.21 -10.46
C LYS A 47 17.46 5.50 -11.96
N ILE A 48 18.55 6.13 -12.39
CA ILE A 48 18.80 6.41 -13.80
C ILE A 48 19.02 5.09 -14.57
N LEU A 49 19.77 4.15 -14.01
CA LEU A 49 19.96 2.83 -14.59
C LEU A 49 18.63 2.06 -14.68
N ASP A 50 17.81 2.10 -13.65
CA ASP A 50 16.48 1.48 -13.64
C ASP A 50 15.57 2.07 -14.74
N GLU A 51 15.65 3.37 -15.01
CA GLU A 51 14.88 4.01 -16.08
C GLU A 51 15.43 3.63 -17.47
N ILE A 52 16.75 3.54 -17.65
CA ILE A 52 17.38 3.02 -18.87
C ILE A 52 16.93 1.58 -19.10
N ASP A 53 16.95 0.76 -18.04
CA ASP A 53 16.51 -0.63 -18.08
C ASP A 53 15.04 -0.75 -18.48
N LEU A 54 14.18 0.14 -17.97
CA LEU A 54 12.76 0.17 -18.33
C LEU A 54 12.55 0.51 -19.80
N ILE A 55 13.29 1.50 -20.32
CA ILE A 55 13.22 1.89 -21.73
C ILE A 55 13.69 0.73 -22.62
N THR A 56 14.80 0.07 -22.29
CA THR A 56 15.34 -1.04 -23.12
C THR A 56 14.38 -2.22 -23.17
N ILE A 57 13.66 -2.51 -22.06
CA ILE A 57 12.63 -3.55 -22.03
C ILE A 57 11.41 -3.15 -22.85
N THR A 58 10.94 -1.90 -22.69
CA THR A 58 9.74 -1.40 -23.39
C THR A 58 9.93 -1.36 -24.90
N GLU A 59 11.11 -0.98 -25.35
CA GLU A 59 11.49 -0.94 -26.77
C GLU A 59 11.94 -2.30 -27.32
N GLN A 60 11.88 -3.36 -26.48
CA GLN A 60 12.26 -4.73 -26.85
C GLN A 60 13.68 -4.86 -27.40
N PHE A 61 14.63 -4.08 -26.85
CA PHE A 61 16.04 -4.23 -27.23
C PHE A 61 16.58 -5.55 -26.70
N GLU A 62 16.92 -6.43 -27.60
CA GLU A 62 17.57 -7.71 -27.32
C GLU A 62 19.06 -7.49 -27.00
N SER A 63 19.57 -8.19 -25.99
CA SER A 63 21.02 -8.32 -25.74
C SER A 63 21.78 -7.00 -25.57
N VAL A 64 21.31 -6.12 -24.67
CA VAL A 64 21.97 -4.85 -24.33
C VAL A 64 22.54 -4.86 -22.93
N LYS A 65 23.59 -4.10 -22.73
CA LYS A 65 24.24 -3.85 -21.43
C LYS A 65 24.37 -2.35 -21.21
N ALA A 66 23.98 -1.87 -20.03
CA ALA A 66 24.22 -0.51 -19.61
C ALA A 66 25.42 -0.45 -18.65
N ASN A 67 26.40 0.37 -18.97
CA ASN A 67 27.56 0.66 -18.12
C ASN A 67 27.55 2.12 -17.74
N VAL A 68 28.07 2.44 -16.54
CA VAL A 68 28.29 3.82 -16.09
C VAL A 68 29.79 4.09 -16.01
N ILE A 69 30.21 5.15 -16.68
CA ILE A 69 31.59 5.63 -16.60
C ILE A 69 31.55 6.92 -15.78
N GLU A 70 32.34 6.96 -14.72
CA GLU A 70 32.44 8.09 -13.81
C GLU A 70 33.76 8.84 -14.06
N GLU A 71 33.67 10.15 -14.29
CA GLU A 71 34.83 11.03 -14.45
C GLU A 71 34.80 12.13 -13.41
N LEU A 72 35.74 12.08 -12.46
CA LEU A 72 35.86 13.11 -11.41
C LEU A 72 36.61 14.31 -11.97
N ILE A 73 35.96 15.49 -12.00
CA ILE A 73 36.54 16.77 -12.41
C ILE A 73 36.36 17.76 -11.26
N SER A 74 37.42 17.99 -10.50
CA SER A 74 37.44 18.87 -9.29
C SER A 74 36.52 18.37 -8.19
N ASP A 75 35.34 18.97 -8.00
CA ASP A 75 34.29 18.61 -7.02
C ASP A 75 33.04 18.04 -7.67
N LYS A 76 33.09 17.75 -8.98
CA LYS A 76 31.96 17.21 -9.74
C LYS A 76 32.32 15.88 -10.39
N ILE A 77 31.35 14.97 -10.39
CA ILE A 77 31.43 13.70 -11.14
C ILE A 77 30.57 13.80 -12.37
N ASN A 78 31.19 13.71 -13.54
CA ASN A 78 30.47 13.54 -14.80
C ASN A 78 30.15 12.05 -15.00
N LEU A 79 28.95 11.76 -15.50
CA LEU A 79 28.48 10.40 -15.74
C LEU A 79 28.19 10.20 -17.22
N ILE A 80 28.75 9.12 -17.77
CA ILE A 80 28.45 8.67 -19.13
C ILE A 80 27.75 7.32 -19.00
N PHE A 81 26.43 7.30 -19.27
CA PHE A 81 25.67 6.07 -19.37
C PHE A 81 25.86 5.51 -20.78
N GLN A 82 26.60 4.41 -20.88
CA GLN A 82 26.91 3.78 -22.15
C GLN A 82 26.07 2.53 -22.32
N ILE A 83 25.22 2.50 -23.36
CA ILE A 83 24.47 1.30 -23.77
C ILE A 83 25.28 0.65 -24.91
N GLU A 84 25.53 -0.63 -24.78
CA GLU A 84 26.30 -1.44 -25.71
C GLU A 84 25.46 -2.64 -26.16
N ASP A 85 25.48 -2.91 -27.47
CA ASP A 85 25.01 -4.19 -27.98
C ASP A 85 25.95 -5.30 -27.53
N THR A 86 25.38 -6.41 -27.12
CA THR A 86 26.11 -7.62 -26.76
C THR A 86 25.80 -8.73 -27.75
N GLU A 87 26.64 -9.77 -27.83
CA GLU A 87 26.35 -10.96 -28.60
C GLU A 87 24.99 -11.54 -28.25
N LYS A 88 24.20 -11.96 -29.24
CA LYS A 88 22.91 -12.59 -29.03
C LYS A 88 23.13 -13.98 -28.48
N LEU A 89 22.89 -14.11 -27.17
CA LEU A 89 22.93 -15.36 -26.45
C LEU A 89 21.50 -15.77 -26.12
N PHE A 90 21.21 -17.06 -26.04
CA PHE A 90 19.88 -17.57 -25.72
C PHE A 90 19.88 -18.36 -24.43
N VAL A 91 18.79 -18.29 -23.68
CA VAL A 91 18.60 -19.09 -22.47
C VAL A 91 18.30 -20.53 -22.88
N GLU A 92 19.24 -21.44 -22.66
CA GLU A 92 19.04 -22.87 -22.94
C GLU A 92 18.19 -23.53 -21.87
N LYS A 93 18.52 -23.23 -20.61
CA LYS A 93 17.85 -23.86 -19.46
C LYS A 93 17.92 -22.98 -18.22
N ILE A 94 16.90 -23.05 -17.39
CA ILE A 94 16.85 -22.41 -16.08
C ILE A 94 16.71 -23.51 -15.02
N ASN A 95 17.74 -23.70 -14.20
CA ASN A 95 17.72 -24.65 -13.09
C ASN A 95 17.50 -23.90 -11.77
N ILE A 96 16.65 -24.45 -10.92
CA ILE A 96 16.35 -23.91 -9.59
C ILE A 96 16.72 -24.96 -8.55
N PHE A 97 17.50 -24.55 -7.55
CA PHE A 97 18.01 -25.43 -6.50
C PHE A 97 17.71 -24.83 -5.11
N GLY A 98 17.53 -25.72 -4.12
CA GLY A 98 17.37 -25.33 -2.72
C GLY A 98 15.93 -25.04 -2.30
N ASN A 99 14.96 -25.11 -3.20
CA ASN A 99 13.54 -24.94 -2.93
C ASN A 99 12.89 -26.24 -2.43
N ASN A 100 13.14 -26.60 -1.18
CA ASN A 100 12.64 -27.86 -0.59
C ASN A 100 11.17 -27.78 -0.19
N ILE A 101 10.66 -26.60 0.17
CA ILE A 101 9.30 -26.31 0.59
C ILE A 101 8.54 -25.57 -0.53
N THR A 102 9.17 -24.52 -1.06
CA THR A 102 8.55 -23.67 -2.08
C THR A 102 8.45 -24.38 -3.42
N ASN A 103 7.26 -24.45 -3.98
CA ASN A 103 7.05 -25.03 -5.31
C ASN A 103 7.85 -24.23 -6.34
N GLU A 104 8.49 -24.94 -7.26
CA GLU A 104 9.31 -24.35 -8.32
C GLU A 104 8.55 -23.30 -9.15
N ASN A 105 7.28 -23.53 -9.43
CA ASN A 105 6.44 -22.58 -10.16
C ASN A 105 6.33 -21.21 -9.47
N VAL A 106 6.37 -21.15 -8.15
CA VAL A 106 6.34 -19.87 -7.40
C VAL A 106 7.57 -19.02 -7.70
N ILE A 107 8.71 -19.68 -7.89
CA ILE A 107 9.98 -19.03 -8.24
C ILE A 107 10.00 -18.69 -9.73
N ARG A 108 9.60 -19.65 -10.59
CA ARG A 108 9.54 -19.44 -12.06
C ARG A 108 8.63 -18.27 -12.43
N ASN A 109 7.52 -18.07 -11.72
CA ASN A 109 6.60 -16.95 -11.95
C ASN A 109 7.20 -15.56 -11.67
N GLN A 110 8.37 -15.50 -11.05
CA GLN A 110 9.13 -14.25 -10.83
C GLN A 110 10.15 -13.97 -11.92
N LEU A 111 10.36 -14.95 -12.81
CA LEU A 111 11.31 -14.80 -13.91
C LEU A 111 10.70 -13.95 -15.02
N LEU A 112 11.52 -13.09 -15.58
CA LEU A 112 11.22 -12.24 -16.74
C LEU A 112 11.88 -12.79 -18.03
N LEU A 113 12.51 -13.93 -17.92
CA LEU A 113 13.14 -14.68 -19.01
C LEU A 113 12.67 -16.13 -18.95
N ASP A 114 12.31 -16.68 -20.10
CA ASP A 114 11.99 -18.10 -20.25
C ASP A 114 13.10 -18.84 -21.02
N GLU A 115 13.05 -20.17 -20.96
CA GLU A 115 13.93 -21.03 -21.74
C GLU A 115 13.63 -20.84 -23.24
N GLY A 116 14.65 -20.53 -24.04
CA GLY A 116 14.54 -20.17 -25.44
C GLY A 116 14.57 -18.67 -25.73
N ASP A 117 14.40 -17.82 -24.75
CA ASP A 117 14.46 -16.37 -24.92
C ASP A 117 15.89 -15.88 -25.17
N PRO A 118 16.06 -14.73 -25.86
CA PRO A 118 17.32 -14.02 -25.85
C PRO A 118 17.76 -13.69 -24.43
N TYR A 119 18.98 -14.05 -24.07
CA TYR A 119 19.52 -13.74 -22.75
C TYR A 119 19.73 -12.25 -22.60
N ASN A 120 19.06 -11.66 -21.61
CA ASN A 120 19.20 -10.26 -21.22
C ASN A 120 19.64 -10.18 -19.76
N GLN A 121 20.80 -9.57 -19.50
CA GLN A 121 21.37 -9.45 -18.16
C GLN A 121 20.47 -8.63 -17.22
N ILE A 122 19.79 -7.62 -17.76
CA ILE A 122 18.88 -6.74 -17.01
C ILE A 122 17.67 -7.54 -16.54
N LEU A 123 17.01 -8.25 -17.45
CA LEU A 123 15.87 -9.11 -17.12
C LEU A 123 16.26 -10.22 -16.14
N SER A 124 17.44 -10.81 -16.30
CA SER A 124 17.98 -11.79 -15.36
C SER A 124 18.14 -11.19 -13.96
N LYS A 125 18.78 -10.02 -13.83
CA LYS A 125 18.97 -9.32 -12.55
C LYS A 125 17.62 -8.94 -11.90
N ARG A 126 16.66 -8.44 -12.67
CA ARG A 126 15.31 -8.15 -12.20
C ARG A 126 14.57 -9.40 -11.74
N SER A 127 14.67 -10.50 -12.47
CA SER A 127 14.12 -11.80 -12.05
C SER A 127 14.63 -12.21 -10.67
N ILE A 128 15.94 -12.10 -10.44
CA ILE A 128 16.54 -12.39 -9.14
C ILE A 128 16.03 -11.44 -8.06
N ASN A 129 15.87 -10.16 -8.37
CA ASN A 129 15.30 -9.19 -7.43
C ASN A 129 13.81 -9.48 -7.11
N ASN A 130 13.03 -9.90 -8.09
CA ASN A 130 11.64 -10.33 -7.89
C ASN A 130 11.58 -11.55 -6.94
N ILE A 131 12.45 -12.56 -7.15
CA ILE A 131 12.55 -13.72 -6.26
C ILE A 131 12.93 -13.30 -4.84
N LYS A 132 13.90 -12.39 -4.67
CA LYS A 132 14.24 -11.81 -3.36
C LYS A 132 13.05 -11.05 -2.75
N GLY A 133 12.27 -10.37 -3.58
CA GLY A 133 11.07 -9.61 -3.20
C GLY A 133 9.96 -10.47 -2.60
N LEU A 134 9.89 -11.77 -2.91
CA LEU A 134 8.98 -12.72 -2.25
C LEU A 134 9.22 -12.80 -0.75
N ASN A 135 10.44 -12.52 -0.31
CA ASN A 135 10.85 -12.62 1.09
C ASN A 135 10.71 -14.03 1.71
N PHE A 136 10.76 -15.08 0.86
CA PHE A 136 10.71 -16.50 1.28
C PHE A 136 12.09 -17.07 1.50
N PHE A 137 13.12 -16.38 1.03
CA PHE A 137 14.50 -16.86 1.00
C PHE A 137 15.41 -15.98 1.84
N LYS A 138 16.36 -16.62 2.52
CA LYS A 138 17.45 -15.95 3.24
C LYS A 138 18.51 -15.45 2.27
N SER A 139 18.79 -16.24 1.24
CA SER A 139 19.69 -15.87 0.14
C SER A 139 19.15 -16.35 -1.20
N VAL A 140 19.42 -15.58 -2.25
CA VAL A 140 19.17 -15.94 -3.65
C VAL A 140 20.42 -15.60 -4.43
N LYS A 141 21.03 -16.60 -5.02
CA LYS A 141 22.23 -16.48 -5.86
C LYS A 141 21.89 -16.92 -7.26
N SER A 142 22.53 -16.34 -8.27
CA SER A 142 22.44 -16.78 -9.64
C SER A 142 23.83 -16.92 -10.24
N GLU A 143 24.00 -17.95 -11.04
CA GLU A 143 25.20 -18.23 -11.81
C GLU A 143 24.81 -18.50 -13.26
N ILE A 144 25.59 -17.94 -14.17
CA ILE A 144 25.38 -18.11 -15.62
C ILE A 144 26.52 -18.98 -16.12
N LEU A 145 26.16 -20.12 -16.69
CA LEU A 145 27.09 -21.07 -17.26
C LEU A 145 26.95 -21.10 -18.79
N GLU A 146 28.01 -21.53 -19.47
CA GLU A 146 27.92 -21.86 -20.90
C GLU A 146 26.97 -23.03 -21.12
N GLY A 147 26.17 -22.95 -22.15
CA GLY A 147 25.23 -24.00 -22.54
C GLY A 147 25.90 -25.08 -23.40
N SER A 148 25.06 -25.85 -24.10
CA SER A 148 25.52 -26.92 -25.00
C SER A 148 26.29 -26.39 -26.22
N ASN A 149 26.15 -25.10 -26.54
CA ASN A 149 26.88 -24.42 -27.61
C ASN A 149 27.27 -22.98 -27.16
N PRO A 150 28.21 -22.31 -27.89
CA PRO A 150 28.70 -20.98 -27.49
C PRO A 150 27.61 -19.88 -27.43
N GLU A 151 26.52 -20.04 -28.19
CA GLU A 151 25.42 -19.08 -28.27
C GLU A 151 24.37 -19.28 -27.19
N THR A 152 24.50 -20.31 -26.35
CA THR A 152 23.53 -20.60 -25.28
C THR A 152 24.10 -20.43 -23.89
N ARG A 153 23.21 -20.14 -22.94
CA ARG A 153 23.54 -19.98 -21.51
C ARG A 153 22.56 -20.76 -20.65
N VAL A 154 23.07 -21.35 -19.59
CA VAL A 154 22.29 -22.00 -18.54
C VAL A 154 22.28 -21.09 -17.34
N LEU A 155 21.09 -20.73 -16.87
CA LEU A 155 20.90 -19.92 -15.67
C LEU A 155 20.62 -20.85 -14.46
N ASN A 156 21.56 -20.93 -13.54
CA ASN A 156 21.39 -21.63 -12.27
C ASN A 156 20.96 -20.63 -11.20
N ILE A 157 19.85 -20.90 -10.53
CA ILE A 157 19.32 -20.10 -9.42
C ILE A 157 19.36 -20.97 -8.17
N GLU A 158 20.14 -20.57 -7.18
CA GLU A 158 20.23 -21.26 -5.89
C GLU A 158 19.53 -20.42 -4.83
N VAL A 159 18.55 -20.98 -4.14
CA VAL A 159 17.80 -20.34 -3.06
C VAL A 159 18.06 -21.04 -1.73
N GLU A 160 18.13 -20.27 -0.64
CA GLU A 160 18.14 -20.76 0.74
C GLU A 160 16.85 -20.33 1.42
N GLU A 161 15.96 -21.26 1.71
CA GLU A 161 14.66 -20.98 2.31
C GLU A 161 14.78 -20.50 3.77
N LYS A 162 13.83 -19.67 4.19
CA LYS A 162 13.66 -19.25 5.59
C LYS A 162 12.23 -19.45 6.04
N ALA A 163 12.00 -19.37 7.34
CA ALA A 163 10.64 -19.34 7.88
C ALA A 163 9.86 -18.14 7.30
N THR A 164 8.65 -18.41 6.79
CA THR A 164 7.75 -17.42 6.17
C THR A 164 6.55 -17.07 7.07
N GLY A 165 6.41 -17.80 8.19
CA GLY A 165 5.42 -17.55 9.22
C GLY A 165 5.81 -16.41 10.15
N GLU A 166 4.83 -15.56 10.47
CA GLU A 166 4.97 -14.43 11.38
C GLU A 166 3.90 -14.53 12.47
N ILE A 167 4.28 -14.27 13.71
CA ILE A 167 3.35 -14.12 14.84
C ILE A 167 3.50 -12.72 15.36
N SER A 168 2.40 -12.02 15.49
CA SER A 168 2.32 -10.69 16.07
C SER A 168 1.44 -10.67 17.31
N ALA A 169 1.86 -9.96 18.34
CA ALA A 169 1.06 -9.67 19.50
C ALA A 169 1.34 -8.24 19.97
N GLY A 170 0.31 -7.53 20.34
CA GLY A 170 0.43 -6.15 20.80
C GLY A 170 -0.60 -5.83 21.87
N ALA A 171 -0.24 -4.94 22.78
CA ALA A 171 -1.15 -4.36 23.74
C ALA A 171 -0.92 -2.84 23.79
N GLY A 172 -1.99 -2.08 23.93
CA GLY A 172 -1.93 -0.63 23.99
C GLY A 172 -3.03 -0.08 24.89
N VAL A 173 -2.84 1.16 25.34
CA VAL A 173 -3.84 1.90 26.11
C VAL A 173 -4.03 3.26 25.44
N GLY A 174 -5.26 3.63 25.20
CA GLY A 174 -5.64 4.90 24.58
C GLY A 174 -6.86 5.51 25.25
N THR A 175 -7.36 6.58 24.69
CA THR A 175 -8.58 7.29 25.17
C THR A 175 -9.84 6.41 25.11
N SER A 176 -9.83 5.37 24.27
CA SER A 176 -10.92 4.38 24.15
C SER A 176 -10.67 3.10 24.98
N GLY A 177 -9.78 3.15 25.98
CA GLY A 177 -9.44 2.01 26.83
C GLY A 177 -8.27 1.17 26.32
N GLY A 178 -8.15 -0.05 26.87
CA GLY A 178 -7.12 -1.01 26.49
C GLY A 178 -7.43 -1.68 25.16
N THR A 179 -6.39 -1.99 24.42
CA THR A 179 -6.47 -2.76 23.15
C THR A 179 -5.48 -3.92 23.22
N ILE A 180 -5.92 -5.09 22.82
CA ILE A 180 -5.08 -6.28 22.61
C ILE A 180 -5.21 -6.69 21.16
N MET A 181 -4.08 -6.95 20.51
CA MET A 181 -4.00 -7.43 19.14
C MET A 181 -3.19 -8.71 19.09
N PHE A 182 -3.60 -9.62 18.27
CA PHE A 182 -2.84 -10.82 17.94
C PHE A 182 -3.02 -11.15 16.46
N GLY A 183 -1.99 -11.70 15.85
CA GLY A 183 -2.04 -12.10 14.46
C GLY A 183 -1.09 -13.25 14.18
N VAL A 184 -1.48 -14.10 13.25
CA VAL A 184 -0.66 -15.16 12.68
C VAL A 184 -0.75 -15.03 11.17
N LYS A 185 0.39 -14.99 10.51
CA LYS A 185 0.48 -14.88 9.07
C LYS A 185 1.49 -15.88 8.53
N GLU A 186 1.12 -16.59 7.50
CA GLU A 186 2.01 -17.45 6.70
C GLU A 186 2.01 -16.94 5.27
N ASN A 187 3.19 -16.52 4.78
CA ASN A 187 3.30 -15.88 3.45
C ASN A 187 3.51 -16.90 2.30
N ASN A 188 3.83 -18.13 2.63
CA ASN A 188 4.07 -19.20 1.65
C ASN A 188 3.38 -20.50 2.05
N TYR A 189 2.09 -20.44 2.28
CA TYR A 189 1.30 -21.57 2.77
C TYR A 189 1.40 -22.79 1.84
N LEU A 190 1.84 -23.91 2.39
CA LEU A 190 2.13 -25.17 1.68
C LEU A 190 3.10 -25.02 0.50
N GLY A 191 4.00 -24.04 0.55
CA GLY A 191 4.94 -23.77 -0.54
C GLY A 191 4.33 -23.21 -1.81
N LYS A 192 3.06 -22.80 -1.78
CA LYS A 192 2.30 -22.36 -2.96
C LYS A 192 2.34 -20.83 -3.19
N GLY A 193 3.12 -20.08 -2.41
CA GLY A 193 3.13 -18.62 -2.47
C GLY A 193 1.82 -17.97 -2.02
N LEU A 194 0.95 -18.72 -1.34
CA LEU A 194 -0.31 -18.20 -0.79
C LEU A 194 -0.05 -17.55 0.57
N ALA A 195 -0.54 -16.33 0.76
CA ALA A 195 -0.58 -15.71 2.08
C ALA A 195 -1.87 -16.12 2.82
N VAL A 196 -1.72 -16.66 4.01
CA VAL A 196 -2.82 -16.97 4.93
C VAL A 196 -2.62 -16.17 6.20
N GLU A 197 -3.64 -15.43 6.62
CA GLU A 197 -3.59 -14.50 7.74
C GLU A 197 -4.80 -14.67 8.63
N ALA A 198 -4.57 -14.66 9.94
CA ALA A 198 -5.62 -14.64 10.96
C ALA A 198 -5.29 -13.58 11.99
N ASP A 199 -6.12 -12.54 12.07
CA ASP A 199 -5.94 -11.41 12.98
C ASP A 199 -7.13 -11.26 13.92
N GLY A 200 -6.82 -10.86 15.14
CA GLY A 200 -7.80 -10.50 16.15
C GLY A 200 -7.43 -9.19 16.85
N THR A 201 -8.41 -8.33 17.04
CA THR A 201 -8.29 -7.12 17.85
C THR A 201 -9.42 -7.06 18.83
N LEU A 202 -9.09 -6.92 20.12
CA LEU A 202 -10.02 -6.80 21.22
C LEU A 202 -9.81 -5.45 21.90
N THR A 203 -10.89 -4.70 22.07
CA THR A 203 -10.93 -3.48 22.88
C THR A 203 -12.02 -3.60 23.96
N ALA A 204 -12.14 -2.60 24.83
CA ALA A 204 -13.24 -2.56 25.80
C ALA A 204 -14.63 -2.58 25.12
N GLU A 205 -14.76 -2.03 23.92
CA GLU A 205 -16.03 -1.83 23.22
C GLU A 205 -16.14 -2.63 21.92
N SER A 206 -15.09 -3.36 21.50
CA SER A 206 -15.14 -4.04 20.21
C SER A 206 -14.27 -5.29 20.14
N PHE A 207 -14.74 -6.25 19.37
CA PHE A 207 -13.95 -7.36 18.85
C PHE A 207 -13.97 -7.33 17.33
N LYS A 208 -12.80 -7.54 16.72
CA LYS A 208 -12.65 -7.71 15.28
C LYS A 208 -11.79 -8.94 15.01
N GLY A 209 -12.31 -9.87 14.26
CA GLY A 209 -11.60 -11.05 13.78
C GLY A 209 -11.58 -11.04 12.25
N LEU A 210 -10.44 -11.36 11.66
CA LEU A 210 -10.25 -11.52 10.23
C LEU A 210 -9.49 -12.84 9.96
N PHE A 211 -9.98 -13.60 9.02
CA PHE A 211 -9.22 -14.69 8.40
C PHE A 211 -9.19 -14.44 6.89
N SER A 212 -8.01 -14.46 6.29
CA SER A 212 -7.86 -14.22 4.86
C SER A 212 -6.89 -15.18 4.20
N VAL A 213 -7.16 -15.48 2.94
CA VAL A 213 -6.29 -16.21 2.03
C VAL A 213 -6.09 -15.36 0.79
N THR A 214 -4.85 -15.08 0.45
CA THR A 214 -4.48 -14.24 -0.70
C THR A 214 -3.51 -14.99 -1.60
N ASN A 215 -3.83 -15.04 -2.88
CA ASN A 215 -2.89 -15.41 -3.93
C ASN A 215 -2.39 -14.13 -4.60
N PRO A 216 -1.13 -13.71 -4.36
CA PRO A 216 -0.62 -12.45 -4.89
C PRO A 216 -0.38 -12.47 -6.40
N ASN A 217 -0.14 -13.65 -6.98
CA ASN A 217 0.18 -13.85 -8.39
C ASN A 217 -0.79 -14.85 -9.04
N TYR A 218 -2.08 -14.51 -9.07
CA TYR A 218 -3.10 -15.40 -9.60
C TYR A 218 -2.91 -15.70 -11.09
N LYS A 219 -2.79 -16.98 -11.42
CA LYS A 219 -2.51 -17.47 -12.80
C LYS A 219 -1.27 -16.82 -13.42
N ASN A 220 -0.21 -16.69 -12.65
CA ASN A 220 1.07 -16.11 -13.10
C ASN A 220 0.94 -14.67 -13.63
N SER A 221 0.03 -13.91 -13.05
CA SER A 221 -0.18 -12.51 -13.40
C SER A 221 0.07 -11.61 -12.18
N ASP A 222 0.24 -10.32 -12.39
CA ASP A 222 0.38 -9.32 -11.33
C ASP A 222 -0.92 -9.05 -10.57
N LYS A 223 -1.93 -9.92 -10.78
CA LYS A 223 -3.24 -9.79 -10.13
C LYS A 223 -3.26 -10.60 -8.84
N SER A 224 -3.48 -9.91 -7.74
CA SER A 224 -3.78 -10.52 -6.45
C SER A 224 -5.26 -10.89 -6.38
N VAL A 225 -5.58 -12.10 -5.93
CA VAL A 225 -6.95 -12.54 -5.63
C VAL A 225 -7.02 -12.96 -4.18
N PHE A 226 -8.03 -12.52 -3.47
CA PHE A 226 -8.19 -12.85 -2.06
C PHE A 226 -9.62 -13.30 -1.72
N ALA A 227 -9.70 -14.10 -0.66
CA ALA A 227 -10.93 -14.44 0.02
C ALA A 227 -10.75 -14.19 1.52
N ASN A 228 -11.78 -13.67 2.18
CA ASN A 228 -11.74 -13.44 3.62
C ASN A 228 -13.07 -13.78 4.30
N ILE A 229 -12.97 -14.07 5.59
CA ILE A 229 -14.10 -14.15 6.52
C ILE A 229 -13.79 -13.17 7.65
N GLN A 230 -14.80 -12.42 8.09
CA GLN A 230 -14.63 -11.45 9.15
C GLN A 230 -15.81 -11.47 10.13
N ALA A 231 -15.48 -11.21 11.40
CA ALA A 231 -16.44 -11.01 12.46
C ALA A 231 -16.12 -9.70 13.18
N ILE A 232 -17.11 -8.83 13.31
CA ILE A 232 -16.97 -7.52 13.93
C ILE A 232 -18.10 -7.36 14.93
N GLU A 233 -17.76 -7.21 16.19
CA GLU A 233 -18.69 -6.83 17.24
C GLU A 233 -18.30 -5.45 17.76
N ILE A 234 -19.26 -4.54 17.87
CA ILE A 234 -19.07 -3.20 18.41
C ILE A 234 -20.18 -2.98 19.42
N ASP A 235 -19.81 -2.88 20.71
CA ASP A 235 -20.72 -2.60 21.80
C ASP A 235 -20.58 -1.12 22.18
N GLN A 236 -21.59 -0.35 21.85
CA GLN A 236 -21.68 1.07 22.11
C GLN A 236 -23.02 1.43 22.79
N LEU A 237 -23.60 0.47 23.53
CA LEU A 237 -24.86 0.68 24.23
C LEU A 237 -24.79 1.88 25.17
N SER A 238 -23.69 2.04 25.90
CA SER A 238 -23.53 3.13 26.86
C SER A 238 -23.25 4.50 26.21
N ALA A 239 -22.63 4.53 25.06
CA ALA A 239 -22.19 5.77 24.40
C ALA A 239 -23.16 6.24 23.28
N TYR A 240 -23.81 5.28 22.62
CA TYR A 240 -24.62 5.53 21.41
C TYR A 240 -25.96 4.79 21.41
N GLY A 241 -26.28 4.06 22.48
CA GLY A 241 -27.55 3.35 22.62
C GLY A 241 -27.70 2.09 21.75
N TYR A 242 -26.65 1.60 21.09
CA TYR A 242 -26.74 0.42 20.24
C TYR A 242 -25.49 -0.46 20.27
N LYS A 243 -25.69 -1.72 19.89
CA LYS A 243 -24.64 -2.73 19.68
C LYS A 243 -24.83 -3.36 18.31
N THR A 244 -23.74 -3.61 17.60
CA THR A 244 -23.77 -4.33 16.34
C THR A 244 -22.87 -5.56 16.35
N ASN A 245 -23.33 -6.61 15.69
CA ASN A 245 -22.58 -7.83 15.43
C ASN A 245 -22.68 -8.16 13.95
N LYS A 246 -21.54 -8.07 13.22
CA LYS A 246 -21.43 -8.33 11.79
C LYS A 246 -20.54 -9.55 11.54
N THR A 247 -21.06 -10.53 10.82
CA THR A 247 -20.26 -11.64 10.32
C THR A 247 -20.43 -11.71 8.82
N GLY A 248 -19.32 -11.87 8.10
CA GLY A 248 -19.37 -11.85 6.65
C GLY A 248 -18.18 -12.47 5.98
N PHE A 249 -18.30 -12.60 4.68
CA PHE A 249 -17.22 -13.06 3.81
C PHE A 249 -17.02 -12.09 2.65
N GLY A 250 -15.80 -12.07 2.13
CA GLY A 250 -15.44 -11.23 0.99
C GLY A 250 -14.58 -11.97 0.00
N LEU A 251 -14.70 -11.60 -1.26
CA LEU A 251 -13.89 -12.06 -2.37
C LEU A 251 -13.44 -10.84 -3.16
N GLY A 252 -12.21 -10.81 -3.64
CA GLY A 252 -11.76 -9.66 -4.42
C GLY A 252 -10.47 -9.87 -5.16
N THR A 253 -10.15 -8.88 -5.97
CA THR A 253 -8.91 -8.80 -6.73
C THR A 253 -8.33 -7.40 -6.60
N LYS A 254 -7.00 -7.31 -6.66
CA LYS A 254 -6.24 -6.06 -6.70
C LYS A 254 -5.08 -6.20 -7.66
N PHE A 255 -4.83 -5.19 -8.47
CA PHE A 255 -3.71 -5.15 -9.42
C PHE A 255 -3.31 -3.70 -9.70
N GLU A 256 -2.09 -3.50 -10.15
CA GLU A 256 -1.63 -2.22 -10.67
C GLU A 256 -2.22 -2.01 -12.07
N TYR A 257 -3.11 -1.02 -12.19
CA TYR A 257 -3.78 -0.70 -13.45
C TYR A 257 -2.95 0.25 -14.33
N LEU A 258 -2.31 1.22 -13.70
CA LEU A 258 -1.33 2.13 -14.26
C LEU A 258 -0.18 2.25 -13.26
N LYS A 259 0.99 2.73 -13.69
CA LYS A 259 2.13 2.98 -12.78
C LYS A 259 1.66 3.74 -11.54
N ASP A 260 1.97 3.20 -10.37
CA ASP A 260 1.61 3.73 -9.06
C ASP A 260 0.09 3.76 -8.74
N LEU A 261 -0.79 3.35 -9.67
CA LEU A 261 -2.24 3.28 -9.49
C LEU A 261 -2.72 1.84 -9.37
N ASN A 262 -3.13 1.46 -8.18
CA ASN A 262 -3.76 0.18 -7.90
C ASN A 262 -5.28 0.27 -8.01
N LEU A 263 -5.88 -0.68 -8.71
CA LEU A 263 -7.32 -0.91 -8.79
C LEU A 263 -7.67 -2.16 -7.97
N GLY A 264 -8.60 -2.02 -7.03
CA GLY A 264 -9.19 -3.10 -6.26
C GLY A 264 -10.68 -3.22 -6.53
N ILE A 265 -11.16 -4.42 -6.78
CA ILE A 265 -12.59 -4.73 -6.89
C ILE A 265 -12.86 -5.91 -5.97
N SER A 266 -13.86 -5.78 -5.10
CA SER A 266 -14.26 -6.85 -4.20
C SER A 266 -15.74 -6.86 -3.95
N THR A 267 -16.27 -8.05 -3.63
CA THR A 267 -17.63 -8.23 -3.13
C THR A 267 -17.55 -8.68 -1.70
N THR A 268 -18.37 -8.09 -0.84
CA THR A 268 -18.45 -8.46 0.58
C THR A 268 -19.90 -8.62 0.97
N SER A 269 -20.22 -9.71 1.64
CA SER A 269 -21.57 -10.03 2.13
C SER A 269 -21.54 -10.15 3.64
N PHE A 270 -22.46 -9.50 4.33
CA PHE A 270 -22.56 -9.48 5.78
C PHE A 270 -23.95 -9.89 6.25
N PHE A 271 -23.98 -10.68 7.29
CA PHE A 271 -25.11 -10.78 8.18
C PHE A 271 -24.85 -9.89 9.39
N GLU A 272 -25.74 -8.96 9.67
CA GLU A 272 -25.64 -8.01 10.75
C GLU A 272 -26.83 -8.09 11.69
N LYS A 273 -26.56 -8.06 13.01
CA LYS A 273 -27.55 -7.90 14.07
C LYS A 273 -27.33 -6.57 14.76
N ILE A 274 -28.37 -5.72 14.83
CA ILE A 274 -28.37 -4.47 15.57
C ILE A 274 -29.27 -4.64 16.79
N GLU A 275 -28.74 -4.35 17.97
CA GLU A 275 -29.45 -4.35 19.23
C GLU A 275 -29.41 -2.95 19.85
N THR A 276 -30.48 -2.54 20.53
CA THR A 276 -30.58 -1.26 21.23
C THR A 276 -30.96 -1.49 22.67
N ASP A 277 -30.58 -0.57 23.55
CA ASP A 277 -30.96 -0.66 24.96
C ASP A 277 -32.32 0.01 25.26
N SER A 278 -32.73 -0.02 26.53
CA SER A 278 -34.00 0.57 26.97
C SER A 278 -34.00 2.08 26.89
N THR A 279 -32.83 2.73 26.94
CA THR A 279 -32.65 4.20 26.95
C THR A 279 -32.55 4.78 25.55
N ALA A 280 -32.34 3.95 24.53
CA ALA A 280 -32.26 4.36 23.12
C ALA A 280 -33.55 5.06 22.67
N SER A 281 -33.41 6.00 21.74
CA SER A 281 -34.53 6.72 21.16
C SER A 281 -35.51 5.79 20.45
N SER A 282 -36.75 6.25 20.25
CA SER A 282 -37.76 5.49 19.48
C SER A 282 -37.32 5.22 18.06
N ARG A 283 -36.48 6.09 17.48
CA ARG A 283 -35.96 5.97 16.13
C ARG A 283 -34.85 4.90 16.07
N GLN A 284 -33.93 4.93 17.03
CA GLN A 284 -32.90 3.90 17.15
C GLN A 284 -33.50 2.51 17.35
N LYS A 285 -34.52 2.39 18.21
CA LYS A 285 -35.24 1.12 18.46
C LYS A 285 -35.91 0.56 17.20
N LYS A 286 -36.35 1.40 16.27
CA LYS A 286 -36.91 0.95 14.98
C LYS A 286 -35.87 0.29 14.08
N GLN A 287 -34.58 0.57 14.27
CA GLN A 287 -33.49 0.02 13.50
C GLN A 287 -32.88 -1.24 14.13
N ALA A 288 -33.35 -1.67 15.29
CA ALA A 288 -32.96 -2.95 15.85
C ALA A 288 -33.51 -4.10 14.99
N GLY A 289 -32.67 -5.06 14.66
CA GLY A 289 -33.06 -6.17 13.79
C GLY A 289 -31.89 -6.90 13.19
N ASN A 290 -32.22 -7.77 12.24
CA ASN A 290 -31.27 -8.56 11.48
C ASN A 290 -31.27 -8.08 10.03
N TYR A 291 -30.12 -7.94 9.44
CA TYR A 291 -29.91 -7.40 8.10
C TYR A 291 -28.98 -8.31 7.31
N TRP A 292 -29.19 -8.41 6.02
CA TRP A 292 -28.30 -9.05 5.10
C TRP A 292 -27.89 -8.06 4.02
N ASP A 293 -26.60 -7.72 3.96
CA ASP A 293 -26.09 -6.75 3.02
C ASP A 293 -24.97 -7.33 2.17
N THR A 294 -25.02 -7.09 0.89
CA THR A 294 -23.96 -7.41 -0.07
C THR A 294 -23.55 -6.15 -0.82
N PHE A 295 -22.27 -5.83 -0.76
CA PHE A 295 -21.69 -4.67 -1.40
C PHE A 295 -20.66 -5.09 -2.45
N VAL A 296 -20.57 -4.32 -3.52
CA VAL A 296 -19.41 -4.29 -4.41
C VAL A 296 -18.57 -3.07 -4.02
N LYS A 297 -17.32 -3.33 -3.66
CA LYS A 297 -16.34 -2.29 -3.32
C LYS A 297 -15.42 -2.04 -4.50
N LEU A 298 -15.29 -0.78 -4.89
CA LEU A 298 -14.26 -0.26 -5.77
C LEU A 298 -13.23 0.50 -4.95
N ASN A 299 -11.95 0.21 -5.14
CA ASN A 299 -10.83 0.92 -4.53
C ASN A 299 -9.88 1.40 -5.62
N LEU A 300 -9.53 2.68 -5.60
CA LEU A 300 -8.48 3.29 -6.40
C LEU A 300 -7.43 3.86 -5.46
N ASP A 301 -6.19 3.40 -5.57
CA ASP A 301 -5.10 3.76 -4.66
C ASP A 301 -3.87 4.19 -5.47
N TYR A 302 -3.66 5.49 -5.58
CA TYR A 302 -2.51 6.10 -6.24
C TYR A 302 -1.49 6.52 -5.19
N ASP A 303 -0.29 5.92 -5.22
CA ASP A 303 0.72 6.06 -4.17
C ASP A 303 2.11 6.33 -4.77
N THR A 304 2.52 7.59 -4.74
CA THR A 304 3.83 8.07 -5.23
C THR A 304 4.80 8.41 -4.10
N ARG A 305 4.52 7.97 -2.88
CA ARG A 305 5.40 8.22 -1.74
C ARG A 305 6.75 7.54 -1.94
N ASN A 306 7.82 8.23 -1.56
CA ASN A 306 9.18 7.71 -1.65
C ASN A 306 9.37 6.41 -0.83
N GLN A 307 8.64 6.26 0.28
CA GLN A 307 8.60 5.04 1.10
C GLN A 307 7.30 4.96 1.89
N LYS A 308 6.84 3.72 2.17
CA LYS A 308 5.57 3.50 2.89
C LYS A 308 5.66 3.78 4.39
N PHE A 309 6.84 3.56 4.97
CA PHE A 309 7.14 3.82 6.37
C PHE A 309 8.10 5.00 6.50
N LYS A 310 7.85 5.92 7.45
CA LYS A 310 8.59 7.19 7.59
C LYS A 310 8.70 7.97 6.28
N THR A 311 7.58 8.11 5.58
CA THR A 311 7.48 8.88 4.34
C THR A 311 7.99 10.30 4.54
N THR A 312 8.88 10.78 3.68
CA THR A 312 9.42 12.15 3.72
C THR A 312 8.95 12.99 2.54
N ASP A 313 8.59 12.33 1.42
CA ASP A 313 8.18 13.01 0.19
C ASP A 313 7.15 12.21 -0.59
N GLY A 314 6.41 12.91 -1.46
CA GLY A 314 5.39 12.34 -2.31
C GLY A 314 3.99 12.37 -1.70
N TYR A 315 3.04 11.75 -2.37
CA TYR A 315 1.64 11.75 -1.90
C TYR A 315 0.93 10.42 -2.17
N ARG A 316 -0.17 10.22 -1.45
CA ARG A 316 -1.09 9.12 -1.68
C ARG A 316 -2.51 9.65 -1.79
N SER A 317 -3.22 9.21 -2.82
CA SER A 317 -4.62 9.50 -3.07
C SER A 317 -5.39 8.18 -3.12
N ASN A 318 -6.31 7.98 -2.19
CA ASN A 318 -7.10 6.77 -2.10
C ASN A 318 -8.60 7.10 -2.16
N TYR A 319 -9.31 6.45 -3.07
CA TYR A 319 -10.75 6.54 -3.20
C TYR A 319 -11.37 5.15 -3.01
N ASP A 320 -12.35 5.07 -2.12
CA ASP A 320 -13.15 3.88 -1.89
C ASP A 320 -14.62 4.17 -2.16
N MET A 321 -15.31 3.24 -2.80
CA MET A 321 -16.75 3.29 -3.01
C MET A 321 -17.36 1.91 -2.72
N ASN A 322 -18.34 1.85 -1.81
CA ASN A 322 -19.11 0.65 -1.52
C ASN A 322 -20.52 0.82 -2.11
N ILE A 323 -20.83 0.02 -3.09
CA ILE A 323 -22.08 0.03 -3.84
C ILE A 323 -22.96 -1.10 -3.30
N PRO A 324 -24.15 -0.82 -2.74
CA PRO A 324 -25.07 -1.86 -2.32
C PRO A 324 -25.62 -2.59 -3.56
N VAL A 325 -25.59 -3.93 -3.51
CA VAL A 325 -26.16 -4.79 -4.60
C VAL A 325 -27.38 -5.53 -4.09
N ILE A 326 -27.28 -6.12 -2.90
CA ILE A 326 -28.39 -6.74 -2.16
C ILE A 326 -28.29 -6.14 -0.77
N SER A 327 -29.21 -5.29 -0.38
CA SER A 327 -29.18 -4.63 0.91
C SER A 327 -30.58 -4.21 1.33
N ASP A 328 -30.85 -4.34 2.61
CA ASP A 328 -32.12 -3.90 3.20
C ASP A 328 -32.23 -2.36 3.25
N THR A 329 -31.12 -1.62 3.23
CA THR A 329 -31.08 -0.16 3.39
C THR A 329 -30.44 0.60 2.22
N ASN A 330 -29.85 -0.10 1.25
CA ASN A 330 -29.28 0.47 0.02
C ASN A 330 -28.38 1.69 0.23
N THR A 331 -27.48 1.63 1.20
CA THR A 331 -26.54 2.73 1.51
C THR A 331 -25.32 2.72 0.61
N LEU A 332 -25.15 3.75 -0.21
CA LEU A 332 -23.93 4.02 -0.96
C LEU A 332 -22.95 4.77 -0.08
N THR A 333 -21.77 4.18 0.16
CA THR A 333 -20.71 4.84 0.93
C THR A 333 -19.53 5.15 0.02
N THR A 334 -19.06 6.40 0.07
CA THR A 334 -17.83 6.80 -0.60
C THR A 334 -16.86 7.43 0.37
N SER A 335 -15.56 7.21 0.17
CA SER A 335 -14.53 7.91 0.93
C SER A 335 -13.36 8.31 0.04
N TYR A 336 -12.81 9.48 0.32
CA TYR A 336 -11.61 10.00 -0.31
C TYR A 336 -10.60 10.39 0.75
N ASN A 337 -9.37 9.92 0.59
CA ASN A 337 -8.29 10.17 1.51
C ASN A 337 -7.06 10.60 0.73
N TYR A 338 -6.69 11.86 0.86
CA TYR A 338 -5.49 12.43 0.27
C TYR A 338 -4.47 12.75 1.35
N ARG A 339 -3.22 12.44 1.12
CA ARG A 339 -2.12 12.80 2.01
C ARG A 339 -0.87 13.10 1.22
N ILE A 340 -0.27 14.27 1.45
CA ILE A 340 0.99 14.71 0.85
C ILE A 340 2.02 14.93 1.94
N PHE A 341 3.25 14.62 1.62
CA PHE A 341 4.42 14.81 2.47
C PHE A 341 5.43 15.66 1.73
N SER A 342 6.15 16.50 2.45
CA SER A 342 7.25 17.28 1.93
C SER A 342 8.26 17.57 3.04
N GLU A 343 9.52 17.45 2.73
CA GLU A 343 10.62 17.90 3.58
C GLU A 343 10.90 19.37 3.29
N LEU A 344 10.41 20.27 4.16
CA LEU A 344 10.54 21.72 3.96
C LEU A 344 11.96 22.23 4.27
N TYR A 345 12.67 21.57 5.17
CA TYR A 345 14.07 21.79 5.50
C TYR A 345 14.63 20.50 6.15
N GLU A 346 15.93 20.39 6.25
CA GLU A 346 16.64 19.19 6.71
C GLU A 346 16.02 18.61 8.01
N ASN A 347 15.63 17.35 7.97
CA ASN A 347 14.97 16.61 9.06
C ASN A 347 13.60 17.14 9.51
N ASN A 348 12.94 17.98 8.71
CA ASN A 348 11.57 18.41 8.94
C ASN A 348 10.64 17.81 7.89
N VAL A 349 9.79 16.89 8.29
CA VAL A 349 8.75 16.34 7.42
C VAL A 349 7.41 16.96 7.80
N SER A 350 6.85 17.70 6.85
CA SER A 350 5.49 18.25 6.96
C SER A 350 4.52 17.40 6.15
N SER A 351 3.31 17.20 6.66
CA SER A 351 2.27 16.51 5.95
C SER A 351 0.93 17.23 6.05
N PHE A 352 0.21 17.25 4.94
CA PHE A 352 -1.18 17.69 4.87
C PHE A 352 -2.05 16.50 4.48
N SER A 353 -3.24 16.41 5.08
CA SER A 353 -4.18 15.32 4.82
C SER A 353 -5.60 15.85 4.76
N LEU A 354 -6.32 15.45 3.72
CA LEU A 354 -7.75 15.67 3.53
C LEU A 354 -8.47 14.32 3.57
N PHE A 355 -9.53 14.24 4.37
CA PHE A 355 -10.41 13.08 4.46
C PHE A 355 -11.85 13.52 4.25
N LEU A 356 -12.51 12.89 3.29
CA LEU A 356 -13.92 13.08 2.98
C LEU A 356 -14.59 11.71 3.00
N GLN A 357 -15.76 11.62 3.63
CA GLN A 357 -16.56 10.41 3.60
C GLN A 357 -18.04 10.76 3.55
N THR A 358 -18.80 10.05 2.73
CA THR A 358 -20.24 10.21 2.64
C THR A 358 -20.94 8.85 2.68
N ALA A 359 -22.12 8.83 3.27
CA ALA A 359 -23.05 7.72 3.25
C ALA A 359 -24.40 8.26 2.80
N ASN A 360 -24.94 7.72 1.71
CA ASN A 360 -26.19 8.20 1.12
C ASN A 360 -27.14 7.02 0.90
N SER A 361 -28.38 7.16 1.34
CA SER A 361 -29.43 6.19 1.03
C SER A 361 -29.86 6.33 -0.43
N LEU A 362 -29.87 5.22 -1.17
CA LEU A 362 -30.37 5.18 -2.54
C LEU A 362 -31.87 4.87 -2.62
N SER A 363 -32.48 4.38 -1.53
CA SER A 363 -33.92 4.07 -1.44
C SER A 363 -34.75 5.19 -0.82
N GLY A 364 -34.09 6.19 -0.21
CA GLY A 364 -34.75 7.25 0.53
C GLY A 364 -35.08 6.88 1.98
N ASP A 365 -34.70 5.68 2.41
CA ASP A 365 -34.83 5.24 3.82
C ASP A 365 -33.71 5.84 4.66
N ASP A 366 -33.88 5.81 6.00
CA ASP A 366 -32.83 6.21 6.93
C ASP A 366 -31.61 5.28 6.83
N ILE A 367 -30.43 5.85 6.88
CA ILE A 367 -29.18 5.09 6.96
C ILE A 367 -29.11 4.35 8.30
N LYS A 368 -28.75 3.07 8.29
CA LYS A 368 -28.59 2.26 9.49
C LYS A 368 -27.60 2.88 10.48
N LEU A 369 -27.86 2.73 11.77
CA LEU A 369 -26.95 3.18 12.84
C LEU A 369 -25.51 2.72 12.63
N SER A 370 -25.34 1.48 12.19
CA SER A 370 -24.02 0.89 11.92
C SER A 370 -23.31 1.43 10.66
N GLU A 371 -24.04 2.10 9.77
CA GLU A 371 -23.52 2.69 8.53
C GLU A 371 -23.35 4.22 8.64
N ARG A 372 -23.87 4.82 9.70
CA ARG A 372 -23.60 6.21 10.00
C ARG A 372 -22.14 6.44 10.29
N LEU A 373 -21.66 7.56 9.80
CA LEU A 373 -20.25 7.91 9.90
C LEU A 373 -19.94 8.56 11.25
N ILE A 374 -18.73 8.38 11.70
CA ILE A 374 -18.15 9.08 12.84
C ILE A 374 -16.76 9.59 12.46
N VAL A 375 -16.31 10.69 13.07
CA VAL A 375 -14.95 11.20 12.86
C VAL A 375 -13.95 10.18 13.42
N PRO A 376 -13.03 9.62 12.59
CA PRO A 376 -12.01 8.71 13.11
C PRO A 376 -11.09 9.42 14.11
N SER A 377 -10.73 8.79 15.23
CA SER A 377 -9.92 9.38 16.32
C SER A 377 -8.58 9.96 15.83
N ARG A 378 -7.96 9.32 14.84
CA ARG A 378 -6.71 9.81 14.22
C ARG A 378 -6.86 11.09 13.39
N ARG A 379 -8.11 11.51 13.10
CA ARG A 379 -8.45 12.71 12.31
C ARG A 379 -8.82 13.91 13.17
N LEU A 380 -9.07 13.68 14.46
CA LEU A 380 -9.38 14.74 15.41
C LEU A 380 -8.78 14.34 16.78
N ARG A 381 -7.47 14.54 16.91
CA ARG A 381 -6.71 14.18 18.11
C ARG A 381 -7.11 15.06 19.28
N GLY A 382 -7.14 14.48 20.48
CA GLY A 382 -7.56 15.19 21.70
C GLY A 382 -9.07 15.19 21.95
N PHE A 383 -9.88 14.66 21.03
CA PHE A 383 -11.32 14.49 21.21
C PHE A 383 -11.69 13.03 21.44
N GLU A 384 -12.69 12.79 22.25
CA GLU A 384 -13.23 11.44 22.44
C GLU A 384 -13.93 10.98 21.18
N ARG A 385 -13.63 9.73 20.75
CA ARG A 385 -14.19 9.17 19.53
C ARG A 385 -15.73 9.18 19.60
N GLY A 386 -16.36 9.67 18.51
CA GLY A 386 -17.79 9.64 18.31
C GLY A 386 -18.58 10.64 19.15
N LYS A 387 -17.94 11.43 20.01
CA LYS A 387 -18.59 12.52 20.75
C LYS A 387 -18.51 13.87 20.03
N VAL A 388 -18.62 13.81 18.70
CA VAL A 388 -18.72 14.99 17.83
C VAL A 388 -19.84 14.73 16.84
N GLY A 389 -20.70 15.71 16.60
CA GLY A 389 -21.75 15.65 15.59
C GLY A 389 -23.17 15.49 16.13
N PRO A 390 -24.10 15.09 15.27
CA PRO A 390 -25.54 15.01 15.58
C PRO A 390 -25.86 14.12 16.77
N LYS A 391 -26.87 14.54 17.53
CA LYS A 391 -27.41 13.80 18.68
C LYS A 391 -28.89 13.56 18.53
N ASP A 392 -29.37 12.39 18.95
CA ASP A 392 -30.76 12.08 19.17
C ASP A 392 -30.96 11.82 20.68
N GLY A 393 -31.55 12.78 21.38
CA GLY A 393 -31.58 12.79 22.83
C GLY A 393 -30.19 12.98 23.44
N ASN A 394 -29.74 11.98 24.23
CA ASN A 394 -28.42 11.99 24.85
C ASN A 394 -27.35 11.28 24.03
N ASP A 395 -27.75 10.53 23.00
CA ASP A 395 -26.88 9.66 22.23
C ASP A 395 -26.35 10.36 20.98
N TYR A 396 -25.04 10.23 20.74
CA TYR A 396 -24.43 10.63 19.47
C TYR A 396 -24.77 9.57 18.42
N ILE A 397 -25.36 9.98 17.33
CA ILE A 397 -25.83 9.08 16.27
C ILE A 397 -24.92 9.04 15.04
N GLY A 398 -23.85 9.85 15.04
CA GLY A 398 -23.05 10.05 13.84
C GLY A 398 -23.76 10.89 12.79
N GLY A 399 -23.25 10.93 11.58
CA GLY A 399 -23.81 11.70 10.47
C GLY A 399 -23.63 10.98 9.12
N ASN A 400 -24.15 11.58 8.08
CA ASN A 400 -24.05 11.08 6.70
C ASN A 400 -22.77 11.57 6.00
N HIS A 401 -22.19 12.68 6.47
CA HIS A 401 -21.04 13.31 5.86
C HIS A 401 -19.97 13.61 6.92
N VAL A 402 -18.72 13.27 6.61
CA VAL A 402 -17.55 13.59 7.44
C VAL A 402 -16.52 14.28 6.58
N THR A 403 -15.97 15.38 7.09
CA THR A 403 -14.78 16.01 6.54
C THR A 403 -13.74 16.18 7.63
N ALA A 404 -12.46 15.94 7.31
CA ALA A 404 -11.38 16.24 8.22
C ALA A 404 -10.15 16.73 7.45
N ILE A 405 -9.47 17.72 8.07
CA ILE A 405 -8.22 18.29 7.57
C ILE A 405 -7.19 18.12 8.70
N ASN A 406 -6.05 17.60 8.37
CA ASN A 406 -4.96 17.42 9.31
C ASN A 406 -3.68 18.00 8.71
N PHE A 407 -3.00 18.81 9.49
CA PHE A 407 -1.63 19.24 9.24
C PHE A 407 -0.73 18.69 10.34
N SER A 408 0.45 18.23 9.97
CA SER A 408 1.45 17.78 10.96
C SER A 408 2.84 18.13 10.43
N SER A 409 3.71 18.64 11.29
CA SER A 409 5.10 18.98 10.97
C SER A 409 6.00 18.41 12.05
N THR A 410 6.93 17.54 11.67
CA THR A 410 7.92 16.97 12.57
C THR A 410 8.96 18.04 12.88
N LEU A 411 9.24 18.26 14.15
CA LEU A 411 10.30 19.16 14.56
C LEU A 411 11.68 18.52 14.37
N PRO A 412 12.72 19.29 14.09
CA PRO A 412 14.09 18.80 14.09
C PRO A 412 14.39 18.08 15.40
N GLN A 413 15.29 17.09 15.36
CA GLN A 413 15.63 16.28 16.51
C GLN A 413 16.15 17.17 17.67
N LEU A 414 15.28 17.45 18.64
CA LEU A 414 15.57 18.28 19.81
C LEU A 414 16.47 17.56 20.83
N PHE A 415 16.51 16.23 20.78
CA PHE A 415 17.28 15.38 21.70
C PHE A 415 18.23 14.49 20.91
N PRO A 416 19.50 14.88 20.69
CA PRO A 416 20.45 14.13 19.85
C PRO A 416 20.66 12.67 20.26
N ASN A 417 20.46 12.35 21.54
CA ASN A 417 20.64 11.01 22.09
C ASN A 417 19.39 10.11 22.04
N ALA A 418 18.25 10.64 21.59
CA ALA A 418 16.97 9.93 21.53
C ALA A 418 16.56 9.65 20.07
N GLN A 419 17.28 8.76 19.41
CA GLN A 419 17.09 8.42 17.99
C GLN A 419 15.69 7.90 17.63
N ASN A 420 14.90 7.47 18.62
CA ASN A 420 13.56 6.92 18.43
C ASN A 420 12.43 7.85 18.90
N LEU A 421 12.75 9.13 19.15
CA LEU A 421 11.77 10.12 19.60
C LEU A 421 11.53 11.16 18.51
N ASP A 422 10.34 11.11 17.89
CA ASP A 422 9.87 12.12 16.94
C ASP A 422 8.86 13.04 17.63
N ILE A 423 9.14 14.32 17.66
CA ILE A 423 8.25 15.36 18.17
C ILE A 423 7.61 16.06 16.98
N SER A 424 6.28 16.20 16.99
CA SER A 424 5.58 16.89 15.92
C SER A 424 4.54 17.87 16.45
N LEU A 425 4.39 19.00 15.77
CA LEU A 425 3.25 19.90 15.92
C LEU A 425 2.15 19.44 14.97
N PHE A 426 0.90 19.59 15.39
CA PHE A 426 -0.23 19.24 14.54
C PHE A 426 -1.39 20.22 14.72
N LEU A 427 -2.22 20.32 13.68
CA LEU A 427 -3.48 21.02 13.67
C LEU A 427 -4.51 20.10 13.01
N ASP A 428 -5.59 19.79 13.74
CA ASP A 428 -6.68 18.97 13.26
C ASP A 428 -7.97 19.77 13.26
N ALA A 429 -8.74 19.68 12.18
CA ALA A 429 -10.09 20.19 12.08
C ALA A 429 -10.99 19.12 11.44
N ALA A 430 -12.16 18.90 11.99
CA ALA A 430 -13.13 17.97 11.44
C ALA A 430 -14.57 18.47 11.65
N ASN A 431 -15.44 18.04 10.77
CA ASN A 431 -16.88 18.24 10.89
C ASN A 431 -17.63 16.96 10.49
N ILE A 432 -18.81 16.75 11.07
CA ILE A 432 -19.73 15.67 10.76
C ILE A 432 -21.14 16.19 10.81
N TRP A 433 -21.93 15.88 9.77
CA TRP A 433 -23.31 16.39 9.64
C TRP A 433 -24.16 15.47 8.75
N GLY A 434 -25.43 15.82 8.62
CA GLY A 434 -26.41 15.12 7.80
C GLY A 434 -27.13 14.03 8.59
N VAL A 435 -28.45 14.19 8.73
CA VAL A 435 -29.34 13.20 9.32
C VAL A 435 -30.62 13.14 8.50
N ASP A 436 -30.95 11.98 7.95
CA ASP A 436 -32.03 11.83 6.97
C ASP A 436 -33.44 12.05 7.53
N TYR A 437 -33.64 11.70 8.82
CA TYR A 437 -34.97 11.59 9.40
C TYR A 437 -35.45 12.81 10.19
N ASP A 438 -34.56 13.73 10.55
CA ASP A 438 -34.96 14.92 11.31
C ASP A 438 -33.94 16.06 11.17
N SER A 439 -34.29 17.07 10.40
CA SER A 439 -33.43 18.23 10.20
C SER A 439 -33.16 19.04 11.48
N SER A 440 -33.95 18.87 12.53
CA SER A 440 -33.72 19.57 13.81
C SER A 440 -32.52 19.06 14.58
N ILE A 441 -32.04 17.84 14.28
CA ILE A 441 -30.84 17.25 14.87
C ILE A 441 -29.61 17.30 13.96
N ASP A 442 -29.80 17.71 12.73
CA ASP A 442 -28.73 17.78 11.73
C ASP A 442 -27.62 18.78 12.09
N ASP A 443 -27.99 19.85 12.74
CA ASP A 443 -27.11 20.97 13.13
C ASP A 443 -26.31 20.74 14.42
N ALA A 444 -26.48 19.62 15.09
CA ALA A 444 -25.84 19.35 16.37
C ALA A 444 -24.31 19.16 16.29
N GLY A 445 -23.75 19.27 15.11
CA GLY A 445 -22.30 19.24 14.87
C GLY A 445 -21.57 20.57 15.01
N LYS A 446 -22.27 21.64 15.42
CA LYS A 446 -21.68 22.97 15.59
C LYS A 446 -20.96 23.11 16.91
#